data_e5e2117e11152da6c00ec20bd86c0931
#
_entry.id   e5e2117e11152da6c00ec20bd86c0931
#
_cell.length_a   1.000
_cell.length_b   1.000
_cell.length_c   1.000
_cell.angle_alpha   90.00
_cell.angle_beta   90.00
_cell.angle_gamma   90.00
#
_symmetry.space_group_name_H-M   'P 1'
#
loop_
_entity.id
_entity.type
_entity.pdbx_description
1 polymer ?
#
loop_
_entity_poly.entity_id
_entity_poly.type
_entity_poly.pdbx_seq_one_letter_code
_entity_poly.pdbx_strand_id
1 'polypeptide(L)'
;AMRGLYPDVPQTASFDTAFHATNPPLIRRFALPRALYDQGIKRYGFHGLSYRYIAGQLGDLATDAKVVAAHLGSGASLCAIRGGKSIDSSMGFSTLDGIPMATRSGALDPGVILHLMGEMGQSLKQVETMLYRESGLLGVSGFEADSRELMASTRPEAAEAIDLFCLRIAGEVARLATSMGGIDALVFTAGIGEHQPGIRARVAARLAWLGAELDPDANEAGSRRISTAASRVQLLVIPTDEESIIAQEAVSEEAAT
;
A
#
# COMPACT_ATOMS: atom_id res chain seq x y z
N ALA A 1 23.59 19.11 -2.53
CA ALA A 1 23.21 20.50 -2.27
C ALA A 1 23.24 20.79 -0.76
N MET A 2 22.53 20.03 0.13
CA MET A 2 22.44 20.32 1.57
C MET A 2 23.80 20.31 2.29
N ARG A 3 24.67 19.32 2.02
CA ARG A 3 26.03 19.29 2.59
C ARG A 3 26.87 20.53 2.30
N GLY A 4 26.64 21.20 1.14
CA GLY A 4 27.34 22.43 0.81
C GLY A 4 26.78 23.67 1.53
N LEU A 5 25.50 23.64 1.94
CA LEU A 5 24.84 24.73 2.66
C LEU A 5 25.04 24.62 4.18
N TYR A 6 25.08 23.39 4.68
CA TYR A 6 25.16 23.09 6.13
C TYR A 6 26.21 21.99 6.37
N PRO A 7 27.53 22.29 6.20
CA PRO A 7 28.58 21.28 6.27
C PRO A 7 28.76 20.68 7.67
N ASP A 8 28.48 21.46 8.71
CA ASP A 8 28.69 21.08 10.10
C ASP A 8 27.44 20.45 10.77
N VAL A 9 26.32 20.36 10.02
CA VAL A 9 25.09 19.75 10.53
C VAL A 9 25.06 18.27 10.13
N PRO A 10 24.89 17.33 11.09
CA PRO A 10 24.69 15.93 10.78
C PRO A 10 23.52 15.74 9.78
N GLN A 11 23.72 14.89 8.81
CA GLN A 11 22.71 14.63 7.77
C GLN A 11 22.42 13.14 7.72
N THR A 12 21.20 12.77 8.00
CA THR A 12 20.68 11.41 7.93
C THR A 12 19.77 11.25 6.71
N ALA A 13 19.53 10.01 6.29
CA ALA A 13 18.61 9.69 5.23
C ALA A 13 17.75 8.49 5.64
N SER A 14 16.43 8.68 5.64
CA SER A 14 15.46 7.62 5.82
C SER A 14 15.04 7.06 4.47
N PHE A 15 14.95 5.74 4.38
CA PHE A 15 14.65 5.05 3.12
C PHE A 15 13.30 4.34 3.20
N ASP A 16 12.43 4.67 2.29
CA ASP A 16 11.09 4.12 2.18
C ASP A 16 11.05 2.60 1.96
N THR A 17 12.15 2.03 1.48
CA THR A 17 12.32 0.60 1.25
C THR A 17 12.92 -0.16 2.45
N ALA A 18 13.44 0.54 3.47
CA ALA A 18 14.22 -0.07 4.56
C ALA A 18 13.40 -1.03 5.41
N PHE A 19 12.14 -0.71 5.70
CA PHE A 19 11.24 -1.58 6.47
C PHE A 19 11.05 -2.96 5.84
N HIS A 20 11.12 -3.04 4.51
CA HIS A 20 10.94 -4.28 3.75
C HIS A 20 12.21 -5.13 3.60
N ALA A 21 13.33 -4.69 4.17
CA ALA A 21 14.57 -5.47 4.16
C ALA A 21 14.43 -6.83 4.85
N THR A 22 13.46 -6.98 5.75
CA THR A 22 13.13 -8.22 6.46
C THR A 22 12.32 -9.23 5.63
N ASN A 23 11.83 -8.84 4.44
CA ASN A 23 11.08 -9.75 3.58
C ASN A 23 11.92 -10.99 3.20
N PRO A 24 11.36 -12.20 3.33
CA PRO A 24 12.07 -13.44 2.97
C PRO A 24 12.55 -13.44 1.51
N PRO A 25 13.67 -14.13 1.20
CA PRO A 25 14.21 -14.19 -0.17
C PRO A 25 13.21 -14.67 -1.21
N LEU A 26 12.31 -15.61 -0.86
CA LEU A 26 11.27 -16.12 -1.74
C LEU A 26 10.27 -15.02 -2.13
N ILE A 27 9.85 -14.22 -1.17
CA ILE A 27 8.92 -13.08 -1.38
C ILE A 27 9.55 -12.01 -2.26
N ARG A 28 10.87 -11.81 -2.14
CA ARG A 28 11.59 -10.80 -2.91
C ARG A 28 11.85 -11.19 -4.37
N ARG A 29 11.55 -12.45 -4.74
CA ARG A 29 11.86 -12.98 -6.06
C ARG A 29 10.71 -12.81 -7.05
N PHE A 30 11.02 -12.33 -8.24
CA PHE A 30 10.16 -12.51 -9.41
C PHE A 30 10.43 -13.86 -10.06
N ALA A 31 9.43 -14.42 -10.75
CA ALA A 31 9.59 -15.63 -11.55
C ALA A 31 10.30 -15.30 -12.89
N LEU A 32 11.47 -14.72 -12.80
CA LEU A 32 12.35 -14.34 -13.91
C LEU A 32 13.66 -15.14 -13.85
N PRO A 33 14.48 -15.14 -14.92
CA PRO A 33 15.78 -15.76 -14.90
C PRO A 33 16.63 -15.37 -13.68
N ARG A 34 17.21 -16.36 -13.01
CA ARG A 34 17.90 -16.19 -11.73
C ARG A 34 18.95 -15.10 -11.73
N ALA A 35 19.71 -14.96 -12.82
CA ALA A 35 20.74 -13.93 -12.97
C ALA A 35 20.22 -12.50 -12.79
N LEU A 36 18.95 -12.23 -13.12
CA LEU A 36 18.37 -10.90 -12.94
C LEU A 36 18.17 -10.56 -11.44
N TYR A 37 17.86 -11.55 -10.62
CA TYR A 37 17.79 -11.34 -9.17
C TYR A 37 19.16 -10.92 -8.60
N ASP A 38 20.22 -11.56 -9.06
CA ASP A 38 21.59 -11.27 -8.62
C ASP A 38 22.04 -9.85 -9.08
N GLN A 39 21.47 -9.36 -10.17
CA GLN A 39 21.63 -7.97 -10.67
C GLN A 39 20.72 -6.96 -9.95
N GLY A 40 19.96 -7.37 -8.93
CA GLY A 40 19.09 -6.47 -8.17
C GLY A 40 17.67 -6.34 -8.71
N ILE A 41 17.25 -7.11 -9.71
CA ILE A 41 15.86 -7.16 -10.19
C ILE A 41 15.04 -8.03 -9.24
N LYS A 42 14.56 -7.42 -8.17
CA LYS A 42 13.81 -8.06 -7.08
C LYS A 42 12.78 -7.12 -6.49
N ARG A 43 11.87 -7.64 -5.66
CA ARG A 43 10.90 -6.82 -4.94
C ARG A 43 11.60 -6.08 -3.79
N TYR A 44 11.36 -4.78 -3.68
CA TYR A 44 11.88 -3.91 -2.62
C TYR A 44 10.80 -3.53 -1.62
N GLY A 45 9.62 -3.11 -2.09
CA GLY A 45 8.56 -2.51 -1.27
C GLY A 45 8.76 -1.01 -1.06
N PHE A 46 7.68 -0.31 -0.71
CA PHE A 46 7.66 1.15 -0.50
C PHE A 46 6.69 1.51 0.61
N HIS A 47 6.56 2.79 0.95
CA HIS A 47 5.82 3.31 2.11
C HIS A 47 6.32 2.72 3.44
N GLY A 48 7.61 2.38 3.50
CA GLY A 48 8.23 1.71 4.64
C GLY A 48 8.19 2.52 5.92
N LEU A 49 8.27 3.85 5.83
CA LEU A 49 8.16 4.76 6.98
C LEU A 49 6.77 4.68 7.61
N SER A 50 5.72 4.73 6.77
CA SER A 50 4.34 4.54 7.22
C SER A 50 4.16 3.18 7.89
N TYR A 51 4.60 2.09 7.27
CA TYR A 51 4.46 0.75 7.86
C TYR A 51 5.27 0.56 9.13
N ARG A 52 6.43 1.19 9.24
CA ARG A 52 7.21 1.20 10.49
C ARG A 52 6.46 1.89 11.61
N TYR A 53 5.85 3.04 11.32
CA TYR A 53 4.98 3.73 12.27
C TYR A 53 3.80 2.85 12.69
N ILE A 54 3.05 2.31 11.74
CA ILE A 54 1.91 1.43 12.01
C ILE A 54 2.33 0.22 12.85
N ALA A 55 3.45 -0.43 12.55
CA ALA A 55 3.97 -1.54 13.34
C ALA A 55 4.19 -1.17 14.82
N GLY A 56 4.66 0.05 15.08
CA GLY A 56 4.82 0.59 16.43
C GLY A 56 3.49 0.91 17.13
N GLN A 57 2.39 1.10 16.39
CA GLN A 57 1.07 1.43 16.93
C GLN A 57 0.18 0.20 17.17
N LEU A 58 0.63 -1.01 16.84
CA LEU A 58 -0.20 -2.22 16.91
C LEU A 58 -0.54 -2.68 18.33
N GLY A 59 0.18 -2.22 19.37
CA GLY A 59 -0.08 -2.63 20.75
C GLY A 59 0.01 -4.15 20.92
N ASP A 60 -1.05 -4.78 21.45
CA ASP A 60 -1.10 -6.23 21.70
C ASP A 60 -0.98 -7.08 20.42
N LEU A 61 -1.28 -6.52 19.25
CA LEU A 61 -1.12 -7.20 17.96
C LEU A 61 0.34 -7.23 17.47
N ALA A 62 1.25 -6.48 18.11
CA ALA A 62 2.63 -6.31 17.61
C ALA A 62 3.45 -7.60 17.65
N THR A 63 3.16 -8.53 18.59
CA THR A 63 4.04 -9.66 18.87
C THR A 63 3.93 -10.78 17.83
N ASP A 64 2.74 -11.28 17.53
CA ASP A 64 2.56 -12.46 16.66
C ASP A 64 1.35 -12.36 15.71
N ALA A 65 0.50 -11.35 15.86
CA ALA A 65 -0.65 -11.20 15.00
C ALA A 65 -0.24 -10.97 13.54
N LYS A 66 -1.02 -11.56 12.64
CA LYS A 66 -0.89 -11.45 11.19
C LYS A 66 -1.67 -10.23 10.73
N VAL A 67 -0.98 -9.13 10.55
CA VAL A 67 -1.59 -7.83 10.24
C VAL A 67 -1.33 -7.48 8.77
N VAL A 68 -2.36 -7.07 8.06
CA VAL A 68 -2.22 -6.37 6.79
C VAL A 68 -2.47 -4.89 7.04
N ALA A 69 -1.50 -4.05 6.73
CA ALA A 69 -1.66 -2.60 6.74
C ALA A 69 -1.88 -2.10 5.31
N ALA A 70 -2.97 -1.36 5.10
CA ALA A 70 -3.35 -0.76 3.84
C ALA A 70 -3.13 0.76 3.92
N HIS A 71 -2.00 1.22 3.38
CA HIS A 71 -1.70 2.63 3.19
C HIS A 71 -2.42 3.10 1.92
N LEU A 72 -3.52 3.81 2.11
CA LEU A 72 -4.39 4.26 1.02
C LEU A 72 -4.36 5.78 0.93
N GLY A 73 -3.53 6.30 0.04
CA GLY A 73 -3.41 7.71 -0.30
C GLY A 73 -3.51 7.93 -1.81
N SER A 74 -2.97 9.03 -2.33
CA SER A 74 -2.79 9.24 -3.78
C SER A 74 -1.81 8.22 -4.38
N GLY A 75 -0.75 7.86 -3.63
CA GLY A 75 -0.02 6.62 -3.76
C GLY A 75 -0.59 5.61 -2.75
N ALA A 76 -0.72 4.35 -3.14
CA ALA A 76 -1.31 3.34 -2.28
C ALA A 76 -0.58 2.00 -2.37
N SER A 77 -0.45 1.33 -1.24
CA SER A 77 0.10 -0.03 -1.16
C SER A 77 -0.40 -0.75 0.09
N LEU A 78 -0.15 -2.04 0.15
CA LEU A 78 -0.42 -2.87 1.32
C LEU A 78 0.86 -3.59 1.78
N CYS A 79 0.95 -3.86 3.07
CA CYS A 79 2.06 -4.59 3.67
C CYS A 79 1.55 -5.65 4.65
N ALA A 80 2.08 -6.86 4.55
CA ALA A 80 1.94 -7.91 5.55
C ALA A 80 2.96 -7.67 6.66
N ILE A 81 2.50 -7.57 7.91
CA ILE A 81 3.32 -7.30 9.08
C ILE A 81 3.11 -8.41 10.10
N ARG A 82 4.20 -8.96 10.63
CA ARG A 82 4.17 -9.90 11.75
C ARG A 82 5.39 -9.69 12.63
N GLY A 83 5.21 -9.65 13.96
CA GLY A 83 6.31 -9.41 14.90
C GLY A 83 7.03 -8.08 14.66
N GLY A 84 6.30 -7.03 14.30
CA GLY A 84 6.85 -5.71 14.00
C GLY A 84 7.68 -5.63 12.71
N LYS A 85 7.68 -6.67 11.86
CA LYS A 85 8.50 -6.77 10.64
C LYS A 85 7.63 -6.92 9.39
N SER A 86 8.10 -6.35 8.28
CA SER A 86 7.52 -6.63 6.96
C SER A 86 7.78 -8.10 6.58
N ILE A 87 6.71 -8.77 6.13
CA ILE A 87 6.74 -10.13 5.60
C ILE A 87 6.58 -10.12 4.08
N ASP A 88 5.74 -9.21 3.55
CA ASP A 88 5.47 -9.06 2.13
C ASP A 88 4.87 -7.67 1.88
N SER A 89 4.91 -7.18 0.63
CA SER A 89 4.36 -5.90 0.24
C SER A 89 3.71 -5.99 -1.14
N SER A 90 2.69 -5.18 -1.38
CA SER A 90 2.04 -5.08 -2.69
C SER A 90 2.93 -4.43 -3.74
N MET A 91 3.68 -3.38 -3.38
CA MET A 91 4.68 -2.80 -4.28
C MET A 91 5.91 -3.70 -4.37
N GLY A 92 6.46 -3.82 -5.58
CA GLY A 92 7.57 -4.70 -5.89
C GLY A 92 8.85 -3.96 -6.23
N PHE A 93 9.27 -4.03 -7.49
CA PHE A 93 10.48 -3.36 -8.00
C PHE A 93 10.32 -1.84 -8.06
N SER A 94 9.12 -1.38 -8.35
CA SER A 94 8.77 0.03 -8.46
C SER A 94 7.47 0.34 -7.73
N THR A 95 7.12 1.62 -7.69
CA THR A 95 5.85 2.12 -7.14
C THR A 95 4.66 1.98 -8.11
N LEU A 96 4.82 1.29 -9.24
CA LEU A 96 3.75 0.95 -10.18
C LEU A 96 3.03 -0.35 -9.81
N ASP A 97 3.70 -1.26 -9.09
CA ASP A 97 3.15 -2.58 -8.75
C ASP A 97 2.07 -2.49 -7.65
N GLY A 98 1.29 -3.55 -7.51
CA GLY A 98 0.27 -3.70 -6.47
C GLY A 98 -1.11 -3.25 -6.92
N ILE A 99 -1.76 -2.42 -6.12
CA ILE A 99 -3.14 -1.96 -6.35
C ILE A 99 -3.18 -0.72 -7.26
N PRO A 100 -4.29 -0.45 -7.97
CA PRO A 100 -4.51 0.82 -8.65
C PRO A 100 -4.41 1.99 -7.65
N MET A 101 -3.99 3.15 -8.13
CA MET A 101 -3.83 4.37 -7.33
C MET A 101 -4.59 5.51 -8.02
N ALA A 102 -4.39 6.74 -7.58
CA ALA A 102 -5.03 7.90 -8.22
C ALA A 102 -4.78 7.93 -9.74
N THR A 103 -3.52 7.76 -10.16
CA THR A 103 -3.12 7.84 -11.59
C THR A 103 -2.24 6.67 -12.05
N ARG A 104 -1.86 5.74 -11.16
CA ARG A 104 -1.00 4.59 -11.47
C ARG A 104 -1.84 3.33 -11.65
N SER A 105 -1.43 2.49 -12.58
CA SER A 105 -2.18 1.29 -12.98
C SER A 105 -2.28 0.21 -11.88
N GLY A 106 -1.29 0.10 -11.02
CA GLY A 106 -1.09 -1.11 -10.22
C GLY A 106 -0.60 -2.28 -11.08
N ALA A 107 -0.71 -3.48 -10.56
CA ALA A 107 -0.30 -4.71 -11.23
C ALA A 107 -1.02 -4.88 -12.58
N LEU A 108 -0.27 -5.16 -13.61
CA LEU A 108 -0.72 -5.31 -14.99
C LEU A 108 -0.10 -6.57 -15.60
N ASP A 109 -0.81 -7.20 -16.54
CA ASP A 109 -0.23 -8.25 -17.37
C ASP A 109 0.91 -7.66 -18.24
N PRO A 110 2.15 -8.20 -18.14
CA PRO A 110 3.26 -7.75 -18.99
C PRO A 110 2.97 -7.80 -20.48
N GLY A 111 2.08 -8.71 -20.93
CA GLY A 111 1.64 -8.82 -22.31
C GLY A 111 0.98 -7.55 -22.84
N VAL A 112 0.29 -6.79 -21.97
CA VAL A 112 -0.28 -5.48 -22.34
C VAL A 112 0.84 -4.50 -22.72
N ILE A 113 1.92 -4.45 -21.94
CA ILE A 113 3.07 -3.57 -22.24
C ILE A 113 3.72 -3.95 -23.58
N LEU A 114 3.90 -5.25 -23.80
CA LEU A 114 4.48 -5.75 -25.05
C LEU A 114 3.58 -5.41 -26.26
N HIS A 115 2.25 -5.54 -26.13
CA HIS A 115 1.28 -5.18 -27.16
C HIS A 115 1.31 -3.68 -27.46
N LEU A 116 1.27 -2.83 -26.44
CA LEU A 116 1.31 -1.37 -26.60
C LEU A 116 2.58 -0.91 -27.33
N MET A 117 3.73 -1.49 -26.99
CA MET A 117 5.00 -1.11 -27.61
C MET A 117 5.21 -1.77 -28.97
N GLY A 118 4.86 -3.05 -29.11
CA GLY A 118 5.13 -3.83 -30.33
C GLY A 118 4.06 -3.59 -31.41
N GLU A 119 2.79 -3.85 -31.10
CA GLU A 119 1.71 -3.80 -32.09
C GLU A 119 1.16 -2.38 -32.29
N MET A 120 0.97 -1.64 -31.19
CA MET A 120 0.47 -0.27 -31.25
C MET A 120 1.57 0.79 -31.48
N GLY A 121 2.84 0.41 -31.48
CA GLY A 121 3.98 1.28 -31.78
C GLY A 121 4.22 2.40 -30.77
N GLN A 122 3.70 2.28 -29.53
CA GLN A 122 3.93 3.27 -28.50
C GLN A 122 5.40 3.26 -28.03
N SER A 123 5.97 4.44 -27.87
CA SER A 123 7.31 4.58 -27.31
C SER A 123 7.32 4.24 -25.82
N LEU A 124 8.51 3.86 -25.30
CA LEU A 124 8.70 3.65 -23.85
C LEU A 124 8.17 4.84 -23.03
N LYS A 125 8.41 6.08 -23.49
CA LYS A 125 7.98 7.29 -22.79
C LYS A 125 6.45 7.44 -22.74
N GLN A 126 5.77 7.08 -23.82
CA GLN A 126 4.29 7.09 -23.84
C GLN A 126 3.72 6.05 -22.88
N VAL A 127 4.24 4.82 -22.91
CA VAL A 127 3.82 3.75 -22.00
C VAL A 127 4.12 4.14 -20.54
N GLU A 128 5.30 4.67 -20.25
CA GLU A 128 5.66 5.16 -18.91
C GLU A 128 4.67 6.25 -18.43
N THR A 129 4.37 7.24 -19.28
CA THR A 129 3.45 8.32 -18.94
C THR A 129 2.05 7.77 -18.66
N MET A 130 1.55 6.90 -19.52
CA MET A 130 0.24 6.26 -19.33
C MET A 130 0.17 5.50 -18.01
N LEU A 131 1.16 4.66 -17.70
CA LEU A 131 1.14 3.83 -16.50
C LEU A 131 1.24 4.64 -15.20
N TYR A 132 2.02 5.73 -15.18
CA TYR A 132 2.22 6.54 -13.98
C TYR A 132 1.21 7.66 -13.80
N ARG A 133 0.64 8.23 -14.89
CA ARG A 133 -0.08 9.50 -14.85
C ARG A 133 -1.49 9.48 -15.44
N GLU A 134 -1.84 8.47 -16.24
CA GLU A 134 -3.08 8.42 -17.01
C GLU A 134 -3.90 7.15 -16.72
N SER A 135 -3.48 6.36 -15.73
CA SER A 135 -4.11 5.09 -15.32
C SER A 135 -4.80 5.23 -13.96
N GLY A 136 -5.00 4.13 -13.27
CA GLY A 136 -5.62 4.11 -11.94
C GLY A 136 -7.05 4.61 -11.93
N LEU A 137 -7.43 5.33 -10.88
CA LEU A 137 -8.78 5.91 -10.76
C LEU A 137 -9.08 6.86 -11.91
N LEU A 138 -8.11 7.72 -12.28
CA LEU A 138 -8.24 8.63 -13.41
C LEU A 138 -8.50 7.86 -14.72
N GLY A 139 -7.70 6.86 -15.01
CA GLY A 139 -7.80 6.12 -16.26
C GLY A 139 -9.10 5.33 -16.38
N VAL A 140 -9.55 4.70 -15.31
CA VAL A 140 -10.79 3.91 -15.30
C VAL A 140 -12.04 4.80 -15.32
N SER A 141 -12.06 5.88 -14.55
CA SER A 141 -13.18 6.83 -14.58
C SER A 141 -13.22 7.66 -15.85
N GLY A 142 -12.05 7.92 -16.45
CA GLY A 142 -11.88 8.76 -17.63
C GLY A 142 -11.98 10.28 -17.36
N PHE A 143 -12.10 10.71 -16.09
CA PHE A 143 -12.29 12.15 -15.81
C PHE A 143 -11.77 12.63 -14.44
N GLU A 144 -11.60 11.73 -13.45
CA GLU A 144 -11.27 12.14 -12.09
C GLU A 144 -10.35 11.12 -11.39
N ALA A 145 -9.38 11.62 -10.63
CA ALA A 145 -8.43 10.84 -9.84
C ALA A 145 -8.75 10.84 -8.35
N ASP A 146 -9.47 11.86 -7.87
CA ASP A 146 -9.82 11.99 -6.44
C ASP A 146 -10.97 11.06 -6.09
N SER A 147 -10.69 10.11 -5.21
CA SER A 147 -11.67 9.12 -4.76
C SER A 147 -12.88 9.76 -4.04
N ARG A 148 -12.75 10.95 -3.45
CA ARG A 148 -13.86 11.68 -2.80
C ARG A 148 -14.84 12.19 -3.86
N GLU A 149 -14.32 12.80 -4.91
CA GLU A 149 -15.13 13.28 -6.05
C GLU A 149 -15.79 12.12 -6.78
N LEU A 150 -15.08 11.01 -6.96
CA LEU A 150 -15.63 9.79 -7.55
C LEU A 150 -16.74 9.20 -6.68
N MET A 151 -16.57 9.15 -5.36
CA MET A 151 -17.60 8.65 -4.43
C MET A 151 -18.85 9.54 -4.39
N ALA A 152 -18.71 10.84 -4.62
CA ALA A 152 -19.83 11.79 -4.70
C ALA A 152 -20.50 11.82 -6.08
N SER A 153 -19.87 11.27 -7.10
CA SER A 153 -20.36 11.28 -8.49
C SER A 153 -21.48 10.27 -8.72
N THR A 154 -22.46 10.64 -9.53
CA THR A 154 -23.54 9.76 -10.00
C THR A 154 -23.20 9.06 -11.33
N ARG A 155 -22.03 9.31 -11.91
CA ARG A 155 -21.60 8.71 -13.16
C ARG A 155 -21.25 7.22 -12.98
N PRO A 156 -21.67 6.34 -13.90
CA PRO A 156 -21.36 4.90 -13.80
C PRO A 156 -19.85 4.60 -13.83
N GLU A 157 -19.06 5.39 -14.58
CA GLU A 157 -17.61 5.22 -14.68
C GLU A 157 -16.91 5.53 -13.34
N ALA A 158 -17.45 6.44 -12.54
CA ALA A 158 -16.97 6.72 -11.20
C ALA A 158 -17.20 5.52 -10.27
N ALA A 159 -18.41 4.93 -10.33
CA ALA A 159 -18.73 3.74 -9.55
C ALA A 159 -17.83 2.54 -9.95
N GLU A 160 -17.61 2.34 -11.25
CA GLU A 160 -16.71 1.30 -11.77
C GLU A 160 -15.27 1.47 -11.27
N ALA A 161 -14.73 2.69 -11.31
CA ALA A 161 -13.38 2.99 -10.84
C ALA A 161 -13.22 2.70 -9.34
N ILE A 162 -14.19 3.11 -8.51
CA ILE A 162 -14.20 2.84 -7.07
C ILE A 162 -14.36 1.34 -6.79
N ASP A 163 -15.23 0.65 -7.50
CA ASP A 163 -15.45 -0.78 -7.31
C ASP A 163 -14.22 -1.61 -7.69
N LEU A 164 -13.55 -1.25 -8.79
CA LEU A 164 -12.28 -1.86 -9.19
C LEU A 164 -11.20 -1.61 -8.14
N PHE A 165 -11.06 -0.39 -7.64
CA PHE A 165 -10.12 -0.04 -6.58
C PHE A 165 -10.33 -0.87 -5.32
N CYS A 166 -11.57 -0.93 -4.81
CA CYS A 166 -11.90 -1.71 -3.63
C CYS A 166 -11.71 -3.22 -3.84
N LEU A 167 -12.04 -3.73 -5.04
CA LEU A 167 -11.81 -5.14 -5.40
C LEU A 167 -10.32 -5.49 -5.38
N ARG A 168 -9.48 -4.63 -5.95
CA ARG A 168 -8.02 -4.85 -5.99
C ARG A 168 -7.40 -4.78 -4.58
N ILE A 169 -7.86 -3.85 -3.74
CA ILE A 169 -7.44 -3.79 -2.32
C ILE A 169 -7.78 -5.11 -1.61
N ALA A 170 -9.03 -5.56 -1.71
CA ALA A 170 -9.47 -6.80 -1.05
C ALA A 170 -8.70 -8.03 -1.56
N GLY A 171 -8.48 -8.12 -2.87
CA GLY A 171 -7.67 -9.19 -3.47
C GLY A 171 -6.23 -9.18 -2.97
N GLU A 172 -5.65 -8.00 -2.80
CA GLU A 172 -4.29 -7.84 -2.30
C GLU A 172 -4.19 -8.17 -0.79
N VAL A 173 -5.20 -7.84 0.02
CA VAL A 173 -5.31 -8.30 1.41
C VAL A 173 -5.27 -9.83 1.48
N ALA A 174 -6.05 -10.52 0.64
CA ALA A 174 -6.08 -11.98 0.60
C ALA A 174 -4.74 -12.58 0.15
N ARG A 175 -4.07 -11.97 -0.83
CA ARG A 175 -2.73 -12.38 -1.28
C ARG A 175 -1.71 -12.27 -0.14
N LEU A 176 -1.69 -11.14 0.57
CA LEU A 176 -0.79 -10.89 1.70
C LEU A 176 -1.11 -11.80 2.90
N ALA A 177 -2.39 -12.06 3.16
CA ALA A 177 -2.80 -13.05 4.16
C ALA A 177 -2.24 -14.44 3.85
N THR A 178 -2.19 -14.84 2.57
CA THR A 178 -1.57 -16.10 2.14
C THR A 178 -0.10 -16.16 2.50
N SER A 179 0.65 -15.08 2.33
CA SER A 179 2.09 -15.00 2.69
C SER A 179 2.34 -15.21 4.19
N MET A 180 1.35 -14.92 5.04
CA MET A 180 1.41 -15.10 6.50
C MET A 180 0.69 -16.37 6.99
N GLY A 181 -0.04 -17.08 6.12
CA GLY A 181 -0.88 -18.22 6.50
C GLY A 181 -2.11 -17.82 7.31
N GLY A 182 -2.69 -16.66 7.02
CA GLY A 182 -3.90 -16.11 7.64
C GLY A 182 -3.82 -14.61 7.89
N ILE A 183 -4.88 -14.06 8.50
CA ILE A 183 -5.00 -12.64 8.87
C ILE A 183 -5.77 -12.51 10.17
N ASP A 184 -5.26 -11.71 11.10
CA ASP A 184 -5.89 -11.39 12.38
C ASP A 184 -6.41 -9.95 12.40
N ALA A 185 -5.75 -9.03 11.66
CA ALA A 185 -6.19 -7.64 11.57
C ALA A 185 -5.87 -7.01 10.20
N LEU A 186 -6.76 -6.10 9.77
CA LEU A 186 -6.57 -5.18 8.65
C LEU A 186 -6.55 -3.76 9.20
N VAL A 187 -5.47 -3.03 8.94
CA VAL A 187 -5.30 -1.62 9.30
C VAL A 187 -5.50 -0.76 8.07
N PHE A 188 -6.39 0.23 8.15
CA PHE A 188 -6.54 1.30 7.17
C PHE A 188 -5.77 2.54 7.64
N THR A 189 -4.94 3.12 6.77
CA THR A 189 -4.13 4.30 7.09
C THR A 189 -3.95 5.19 5.86
N ALA A 190 -3.38 6.36 6.03
CA ALA A 190 -3.27 7.44 5.05
C ALA A 190 -4.62 8.02 4.61
N GLY A 191 -4.60 9.06 3.80
CA GLY A 191 -5.75 9.95 3.58
C GLY A 191 -7.06 9.26 3.18
N ILE A 192 -7.04 8.29 2.28
CA ILE A 192 -8.23 7.50 1.90
C ILE A 192 -8.59 6.52 3.02
N GLY A 193 -7.59 5.81 3.56
CA GLY A 193 -7.80 4.81 4.61
C GLY A 193 -8.38 5.41 5.89
N GLU A 194 -7.92 6.59 6.28
CA GLU A 194 -8.34 7.30 7.48
C GLU A 194 -9.69 8.01 7.34
N HIS A 195 -9.94 8.66 6.19
CA HIS A 195 -11.03 9.62 6.06
C HIS A 195 -12.19 9.19 5.15
N GLN A 196 -12.14 7.99 4.54
CA GLN A 196 -13.20 7.55 3.63
C GLN A 196 -13.90 6.27 4.10
N PRO A 197 -14.92 6.40 4.99
CA PRO A 197 -15.64 5.26 5.53
C PRO A 197 -16.32 4.41 4.45
N GLY A 198 -16.77 5.02 3.35
CA GLY A 198 -17.37 4.31 2.22
C GLY A 198 -16.41 3.36 1.49
N ILE A 199 -15.12 3.73 1.38
CA ILE A 199 -14.08 2.84 0.81
C ILE A 199 -13.80 1.68 1.77
N ARG A 200 -13.61 1.96 3.07
CA ARG A 200 -13.39 0.92 4.08
C ARG A 200 -14.53 -0.10 4.11
N ALA A 201 -15.78 0.38 4.05
CA ALA A 201 -16.96 -0.48 4.03
C ALA A 201 -16.99 -1.40 2.80
N ARG A 202 -16.70 -0.86 1.60
CA ARG A 202 -16.66 -1.64 0.35
C ARG A 202 -15.56 -2.70 0.37
N VAL A 203 -14.39 -2.38 0.94
CA VAL A 203 -13.29 -3.33 1.10
C VAL A 203 -13.67 -4.41 2.13
N ALA A 204 -14.17 -4.03 3.30
CA ALA A 204 -14.59 -4.96 4.36
C ALA A 204 -15.66 -5.95 3.87
N ALA A 205 -16.66 -5.47 3.13
CA ALA A 205 -17.72 -6.32 2.56
C ALA A 205 -17.15 -7.42 1.63
N ARG A 206 -16.10 -7.12 0.86
CA ARG A 206 -15.41 -8.09 -0.01
C ARG A 206 -14.56 -9.10 0.76
N LEU A 207 -14.27 -8.82 2.04
CA LEU A 207 -13.48 -9.68 2.93
C LEU A 207 -14.35 -10.43 3.96
N ALA A 208 -15.68 -10.34 3.87
CA ALA A 208 -16.61 -11.03 4.77
C ALA A 208 -16.35 -12.55 4.82
N TRP A 209 -15.98 -13.17 3.72
CA TRP A 209 -15.62 -14.59 3.64
C TRP A 209 -14.36 -14.96 4.45
N LEU A 210 -13.48 -13.99 4.78
CA LEU A 210 -12.37 -14.16 5.72
C LEU A 210 -12.83 -13.99 7.19
N GLY A 211 -14.07 -13.56 7.41
CA GLY A 211 -14.62 -13.27 8.72
C GLY A 211 -14.41 -11.83 9.17
N ALA A 212 -14.23 -10.90 8.23
CA ALA A 212 -14.24 -9.46 8.50
C ALA A 212 -15.69 -8.98 8.62
N GLU A 213 -16.07 -8.44 9.77
CA GLU A 213 -17.39 -7.86 10.03
C GLU A 213 -17.23 -6.41 10.47
N LEU A 214 -17.72 -5.49 9.63
CA LEU A 214 -17.66 -4.05 9.90
C LEU A 214 -18.76 -3.64 10.88
N ASP A 215 -18.43 -2.75 11.80
CA ASP A 215 -19.37 -1.96 12.60
C ASP A 215 -19.59 -0.63 11.86
N PRO A 216 -20.81 -0.39 11.31
CA PRO A 216 -21.08 0.80 10.51
C PRO A 216 -20.92 2.11 11.28
N ASP A 217 -21.39 2.15 12.53
CA ASP A 217 -21.35 3.36 13.35
C ASP A 217 -19.91 3.70 13.77
N ALA A 218 -19.15 2.71 14.20
CA ALA A 218 -17.73 2.87 14.52
C ALA A 218 -16.92 3.27 13.28
N ASN A 219 -17.26 2.73 12.10
CA ASN A 219 -16.62 3.09 10.83
C ASN A 219 -16.90 4.53 10.43
N GLU A 220 -18.14 4.98 10.53
CA GLU A 220 -18.52 6.36 10.21
C GLU A 220 -17.86 7.35 11.17
N ALA A 221 -17.78 7.01 12.45
CA ALA A 221 -17.10 7.81 13.48
C ALA A 221 -15.58 7.82 13.34
N GLY A 222 -14.99 7.01 12.46
CA GLY A 222 -13.53 6.88 12.32
C GLY A 222 -12.86 6.34 13.59
N SER A 223 -13.56 5.50 14.35
CA SER A 223 -13.03 4.90 15.56
C SER A 223 -11.79 4.05 15.27
N ARG A 224 -10.88 3.92 16.26
CA ARG A 224 -9.68 3.08 16.10
C ARG A 224 -10.02 1.64 15.71
N ARG A 225 -11.04 1.04 16.31
CA ARG A 225 -11.61 -0.26 15.91
C ARG A 225 -12.95 -0.04 15.24
N ILE A 226 -13.07 -0.52 14.02
CA ILE A 226 -14.26 -0.39 13.17
C ILE A 226 -14.86 -1.75 12.83
N SER A 227 -14.44 -2.82 13.50
CA SER A 227 -15.03 -4.15 13.39
C SER A 227 -15.94 -4.44 14.57
N THR A 228 -17.00 -5.25 14.36
CA THR A 228 -17.84 -5.77 15.43
C THR A 228 -17.03 -6.62 16.42
N ALA A 229 -17.61 -6.89 17.61
CA ALA A 229 -17.00 -7.77 18.59
C ALA A 229 -16.91 -9.23 18.09
N ALA A 230 -17.82 -9.64 17.20
CA ALA A 230 -17.87 -10.99 16.62
C ALA A 230 -16.91 -11.19 15.45
N SER A 231 -16.35 -10.12 14.90
CA SER A 231 -15.45 -10.18 13.76
C SER A 231 -14.19 -10.99 14.08
N ARG A 232 -13.89 -11.98 13.23
CA ARG A 232 -12.65 -12.79 13.32
C ARG A 232 -11.42 -11.99 12.92
N VAL A 233 -11.58 -11.05 11.98
CA VAL A 233 -10.53 -10.15 11.54
C VAL A 233 -10.80 -8.77 12.12
N GLN A 234 -9.89 -8.26 12.95
CA GLN A 234 -10.05 -6.89 13.46
C GLN A 234 -9.86 -5.90 12.31
N LEU A 235 -10.78 -4.94 12.21
CA LEU A 235 -10.67 -3.81 11.28
C LEU A 235 -10.31 -2.58 12.08
N LEU A 236 -9.20 -1.95 11.72
CA LEU A 236 -8.63 -0.82 12.47
C LEU A 236 -8.41 0.38 11.55
N VAL A 237 -8.59 1.58 12.10
CA VAL A 237 -8.13 2.83 11.49
C VAL A 237 -7.02 3.38 12.39
N ILE A 238 -5.83 3.51 11.84
CA ILE A 238 -4.67 4.03 12.56
C ILE A 238 -4.02 5.10 11.67
N PRO A 239 -4.08 6.39 12.07
CA PRO A 239 -3.38 7.44 11.35
C PRO A 239 -1.87 7.17 11.27
N THR A 240 -1.27 7.46 10.12
CA THR A 240 0.19 7.37 9.96
C THR A 240 0.88 8.68 10.30
N ASP A 241 2.13 8.58 10.77
CA ASP A 241 3.01 9.73 11.01
C ASP A 241 4.43 9.35 10.59
N GLU A 242 4.73 9.58 9.31
CA GLU A 242 6.02 9.27 8.71
C GLU A 242 7.11 10.24 9.18
N GLU A 243 6.75 11.49 9.49
CA GLU A 243 7.67 12.52 9.94
C GLU A 243 8.27 12.16 11.31
N SER A 244 7.45 11.60 12.22
CA SER A 244 7.93 11.13 13.51
C SER A 244 8.97 10.01 13.39
N ILE A 245 8.82 9.12 12.42
CA ILE A 245 9.80 8.06 12.15
C ILE A 245 11.12 8.65 11.63
N ILE A 246 11.06 9.61 10.71
CA ILE A 246 12.26 10.30 10.20
C ILE A 246 12.99 11.00 11.36
N ALA A 247 12.27 11.69 12.24
CA ALA A 247 12.84 12.35 13.40
C ALA A 247 13.49 11.34 14.38
N GLN A 248 12.82 10.21 14.66
CA GLN A 248 13.37 9.14 15.52
C GLN A 248 14.64 8.52 14.95
N GLU A 249 14.67 8.27 13.63
CA GLU A 249 15.86 7.74 12.93
C GLU A 249 17.02 8.73 13.02
N ALA A 250 16.78 10.02 12.79
CA ALA A 250 17.82 11.05 12.91
C ALA A 250 18.45 11.09 14.29
N VAL A 251 17.63 11.09 15.35
CA VAL A 251 18.15 11.10 16.75
C VAL A 251 18.89 9.81 17.10
N SER A 252 18.44 8.65 16.62
CA SER A 252 19.09 7.37 16.91
C SER A 252 20.46 7.23 16.24
N GLU A 253 20.64 7.78 15.06
CA GLU A 253 21.91 7.81 14.32
C GLU A 253 22.93 8.75 15.01
N GLU A 254 22.50 9.93 15.50
CA GLU A 254 23.36 10.83 16.26
C GLU A 254 23.86 10.22 17.57
N ALA A 255 23.04 9.39 18.24
CA ALA A 255 23.44 8.72 19.48
C ALA A 255 24.42 7.55 19.24
N ALA A 256 24.59 7.08 18.01
CA ALA A 256 25.46 5.98 17.62
C ALA A 256 26.83 6.43 17.11
N THR A 257 27.03 7.74 16.88
CA THR A 257 28.29 8.37 16.43
C THR A 257 28.99 9.10 17.55
#